data_0007631b4f97e79184aef1d7f5e620bc
#
_entry.id   0007631b4f97e79184aef1d7f5e620bc
#
_cell.length_a   1.000
_cell.length_b   1.000
_cell.length_c   1.000
_cell.angle_alpha   90.00
_cell.angle_beta   90.00
_cell.angle_gamma   90.00
#
_symmetry.space_group_name_H-M   'P 1'
#
loop_
_entity.id
_entity.type
_entity.pdbx_description
1 polymer ?
#
loop_
_entity_poly.entity_id
_entity_poly.type
_entity_poly.pdbx_seq_one_letter_code
_entity_poly.pdbx_strand_id
1 'polypeptide(L)'
;MDVKAHWNATLELHKRAYRLREFTREWLRNPKYSEYWLLFTTQDEWTIVKYVMEVLRPFRYWTRWMSKRNTVTLHHVITVYNDMLNHMDGMMRALAKKKTQWKEDLFFTVKLARQKLSKYYAEVTPMTGMLLISAHILDPFRKLRSFTKWGKGMDIDPEDETSYTTQ
;
A
#
# COMPACT_ATOMS: atom_id res chain seq x y z
N MET A 1 -4.44 14.51 25.30
CA MET A 1 -3.91 14.76 23.94
C MET A 1 -4.13 13.50 23.14
N ASP A 2 -5.12 13.51 22.25
CA ASP A 2 -5.34 12.41 21.32
C ASP A 2 -4.21 12.42 20.28
N VAL A 3 -3.21 11.62 20.50
CA VAL A 3 -2.21 11.32 19.46
C VAL A 3 -2.93 10.46 18.43
N LYS A 4 -3.47 11.08 17.37
CA LYS A 4 -3.95 10.34 16.21
C LYS A 4 -2.83 9.41 15.77
N ALA A 5 -3.01 8.12 16.00
CA ALA A 5 -2.01 7.11 15.68
C ALA A 5 -1.72 7.19 14.16
N HIS A 6 -0.56 7.73 13.81
CA HIS A 6 -0.12 7.76 12.44
C HIS A 6 0.02 6.31 11.96
N TRP A 7 -0.52 5.97 10.80
CA TRP A 7 -0.45 4.63 10.21
C TRP A 7 0.97 4.03 10.19
N ASN A 8 2.02 4.87 10.14
CA ASN A 8 3.42 4.47 10.28
C ASN A 8 3.72 3.90 11.68
N ALA A 9 3.19 4.53 12.74
CA ALA A 9 3.33 4.04 14.11
C ALA A 9 2.62 2.70 14.28
N THR A 10 1.43 2.54 13.69
CA THR A 10 0.68 1.29 13.67
C THR A 10 1.48 0.17 13.01
N LEU A 11 2.10 0.42 11.85
CA LEU A 11 2.94 -0.56 11.18
C LEU A 11 4.14 -0.98 12.03
N GLU A 12 4.81 -0.04 12.70
CA GLU A 12 5.95 -0.35 13.58
C GLU A 12 5.53 -1.14 14.81
N LEU A 13 4.38 -0.79 15.39
CA LEU A 13 3.78 -1.55 16.49
C LEU A 13 3.54 -3.01 16.06
N HIS A 14 2.87 -3.24 14.93
CA HIS A 14 2.60 -4.58 14.42
C HIS A 14 3.88 -5.37 14.12
N LYS A 15 4.89 -4.73 13.55
CA LYS A 15 6.20 -5.35 13.31
C LYS A 15 6.88 -5.79 14.61
N ARG A 16 6.83 -4.92 15.63
CA ARG A 16 7.42 -5.25 16.94
C ARG A 16 6.66 -6.36 17.63
N ALA A 17 5.32 -6.28 17.65
CA ALA A 17 4.47 -7.32 18.21
C ALA A 17 4.70 -8.68 17.52
N TYR A 18 4.72 -8.71 16.19
CA TYR A 18 4.97 -9.93 15.41
C TYR A 18 6.35 -10.53 15.70
N ARG A 19 7.36 -9.70 15.90
CA ARG A 19 8.72 -10.14 16.23
C ARG A 19 8.79 -10.79 17.61
N LEU A 20 8.00 -10.27 18.58
CA LEU A 20 7.94 -10.74 19.95
C LEU A 20 6.89 -11.83 20.20
N ARG A 21 6.15 -12.27 19.18
CA ARG A 21 4.98 -13.16 19.31
C ARG A 21 5.25 -14.45 20.06
N GLU A 22 6.39 -15.11 19.80
CA GLU A 22 6.72 -16.37 20.47
C GLU A 22 7.04 -16.14 21.94
N PHE A 23 7.81 -15.09 22.22
CA PHE A 23 8.12 -14.70 23.61
C PHE A 23 6.85 -14.33 24.39
N THR A 24 5.96 -13.57 23.78
CA THR A 24 4.67 -13.19 24.38
C THR A 24 3.80 -14.42 24.62
N ARG A 25 3.81 -15.38 23.69
CA ARG A 25 3.07 -16.65 23.83
C ARG A 25 3.58 -17.48 25.02
N GLU A 26 4.90 -17.63 25.16
CA GLU A 26 5.51 -18.35 26.28
C GLU A 26 5.23 -17.67 27.61
N TRP A 27 5.37 -16.35 27.64
CA TRP A 27 5.09 -15.55 28.83
C TRP A 27 3.63 -15.70 29.29
N LEU A 28 2.66 -15.61 28.37
CA LEU A 28 1.23 -15.77 28.68
C LEU A 28 0.84 -17.20 29.10
N ARG A 29 1.63 -18.21 28.76
CA ARG A 29 1.40 -19.60 29.22
C ARG A 29 1.72 -19.80 30.70
N ASN A 30 2.46 -18.92 31.30
CA ASN A 30 2.80 -19.03 32.71
C ASN A 30 1.55 -18.74 33.57
N PRO A 31 1.14 -19.67 34.49
CA PRO A 31 -0.06 -19.50 35.32
C PRO A 31 -0.05 -18.23 36.17
N LYS A 32 1.14 -17.73 36.52
CA LYS A 32 1.31 -16.46 37.24
C LYS A 32 0.66 -15.26 36.53
N TYR A 33 0.47 -15.34 35.22
CA TYR A 33 -0.04 -14.26 34.37
C TYR A 33 -1.41 -14.58 33.78
N SER A 34 -2.19 -15.45 34.46
CA SER A 34 -3.52 -15.88 34.02
C SER A 34 -4.49 -14.73 33.78
N GLU A 35 -4.35 -13.62 34.47
CA GLU A 35 -5.16 -12.40 34.27
C GLU A 35 -5.00 -11.79 32.87
N TYR A 36 -3.88 -12.06 32.17
CA TYR A 36 -3.60 -11.55 30.83
C TYR A 36 -3.95 -12.55 29.71
N TRP A 37 -4.57 -13.68 30.01
CA TRP A 37 -4.94 -14.68 28.99
C TRP A 37 -5.89 -14.14 27.91
N LEU A 38 -6.68 -13.12 28.22
CA LEU A 38 -7.50 -12.40 27.23
C LEU A 38 -6.66 -11.74 26.11
N LEU A 39 -5.38 -11.53 26.35
CA LEU A 39 -4.45 -10.97 25.37
C LEU A 39 -3.77 -12.03 24.51
N PHE A 40 -4.11 -13.33 24.74
CA PHE A 40 -3.55 -14.42 23.96
C PHE A 40 -4.00 -14.31 22.50
N THR A 41 -3.05 -14.03 21.63
CA THR A 41 -3.28 -13.91 20.19
C THR A 41 -3.13 -15.25 19.52
N THR A 42 -4.14 -15.67 18.77
CA THR A 42 -4.20 -16.92 18.01
C THR A 42 -3.29 -16.88 16.77
N GLN A 43 -3.03 -18.04 16.18
CA GLN A 43 -2.24 -18.13 14.94
C GLN A 43 -2.96 -17.43 13.77
N ASP A 44 -4.28 -17.46 13.74
CA ASP A 44 -5.07 -16.80 12.70
C ASP A 44 -4.99 -15.27 12.82
N GLU A 45 -5.06 -14.74 14.03
CA GLU A 45 -4.86 -13.30 14.29
C GLU A 45 -3.45 -12.84 13.90
N TRP A 46 -2.41 -13.63 14.18
CA TRP A 46 -1.05 -13.34 13.70
C TRP A 46 -0.95 -13.36 12.18
N THR A 47 -1.74 -14.21 11.52
CA THR A 47 -1.83 -14.23 10.06
C THR A 47 -2.46 -12.94 9.54
N ILE A 48 -3.54 -12.45 10.18
CA ILE A 48 -4.16 -11.16 9.85
C ILE A 48 -3.15 -10.02 10.01
N VAL A 49 -2.45 -9.97 11.15
CA VAL A 49 -1.39 -8.96 11.42
C VAL A 49 -0.34 -8.96 10.31
N LYS A 50 0.09 -10.13 9.85
CA LYS A 50 1.05 -10.25 8.74
C LYS A 50 0.49 -9.65 7.44
N TYR A 51 -0.75 -9.95 7.07
CA TYR A 51 -1.38 -9.36 5.89
C TYR A 51 -1.52 -7.83 5.99
N VAL A 52 -1.92 -7.31 7.15
CA VAL A 52 -1.99 -5.86 7.39
C VAL A 52 -0.61 -5.21 7.21
N MET A 53 0.45 -5.83 7.75
CA MET A 53 1.81 -5.34 7.55
C MET A 53 2.22 -5.36 6.06
N GLU A 54 1.85 -6.38 5.31
CA GLU A 54 2.12 -6.48 3.87
C GLU A 54 1.41 -5.37 3.09
N VAL A 55 0.15 -5.07 3.41
CA VAL A 55 -0.61 -3.96 2.82
C VAL A 55 0.07 -2.61 3.07
N LEU A 56 0.52 -2.36 4.31
CA LEU A 56 1.06 -1.05 4.72
C LEU A 56 2.53 -0.82 4.31
N ARG A 57 3.29 -1.88 4.05
CA ARG A 57 4.75 -1.82 3.81
C ARG A 57 5.14 -0.92 2.63
N PRO A 58 4.52 -0.97 1.43
CA PRO A 58 4.88 -0.09 0.33
C PRO A 58 4.58 1.38 0.62
N PHE A 59 3.48 1.68 1.30
CA PHE A 59 3.14 3.04 1.69
C PHE A 59 4.24 3.66 2.56
N ARG A 60 4.73 2.90 3.55
CA ARG A 60 5.85 3.35 4.38
C ARG A 60 7.12 3.58 3.57
N TYR A 61 7.46 2.65 2.68
CA TYR A 61 8.63 2.77 1.82
C TYR A 61 8.58 4.06 1.02
N TRP A 62 7.49 4.29 0.30
CA TRP A 62 7.30 5.45 -0.54
C TRP A 62 7.19 6.76 0.24
N THR A 63 6.46 6.78 1.37
CA THR A 63 6.39 7.97 2.22
C THR A 63 7.78 8.37 2.72
N ARG A 64 8.56 7.42 3.21
CA ARG A 64 9.92 7.70 3.68
C ARG A 64 10.83 8.17 2.56
N TRP A 65 10.68 7.61 1.37
CA TRP A 65 11.49 7.97 0.21
C TRP A 65 11.13 9.35 -0.32
N MET A 66 9.84 9.66 -0.48
CA MET A 66 9.32 10.94 -0.94
C MET A 66 9.57 12.09 0.05
N SER A 67 9.75 11.80 1.33
CA SER A 67 10.01 12.80 2.40
C SER A 67 11.48 13.16 2.57
N LYS A 68 12.39 12.70 1.72
CA LYS A 68 13.81 13.05 1.79
C LYS A 68 14.04 14.50 1.35
N ARG A 69 14.71 15.28 2.20
CA ARG A 69 14.92 16.73 1.97
C ARG A 69 15.82 17.04 0.78
N ASN A 70 16.83 16.21 0.52
CA ASN A 70 17.88 16.49 -0.49
C ASN A 70 17.70 15.68 -1.77
N THR A 71 16.46 15.27 -2.08
CA THR A 71 16.18 14.44 -3.26
C THR A 71 15.03 15.07 -4.03
N VAL A 72 15.23 15.28 -5.32
CA VAL A 72 14.14 15.70 -6.22
C VAL A 72 13.21 14.49 -6.41
N THR A 73 11.94 14.61 -6.02
CA THR A 73 11.01 13.48 -5.99
C THR A 73 9.83 13.63 -6.94
N LEU A 74 9.65 14.82 -7.53
CA LEU A 74 8.49 15.16 -8.36
C LEU A 74 8.28 14.17 -9.52
N HIS A 75 9.36 13.79 -10.23
CA HIS A 75 9.34 12.85 -11.35
C HIS A 75 8.97 11.42 -10.96
N HIS A 76 8.97 11.10 -9.67
CA HIS A 76 8.57 9.77 -9.17
C HIS A 76 7.09 9.66 -8.79
N VAL A 77 6.36 10.78 -8.64
CA VAL A 77 5.00 10.78 -8.10
C VAL A 77 4.09 9.83 -8.86
N ILE A 78 4.07 9.91 -10.20
CA ILE A 78 3.25 9.03 -11.04
C ILE A 78 3.60 7.55 -10.82
N THR A 79 4.91 7.22 -10.78
CA THR A 79 5.36 5.86 -10.51
C THR A 79 4.91 5.37 -9.14
N VAL A 80 5.02 6.22 -8.11
CA VAL A 80 4.61 5.87 -6.74
C VAL A 80 3.12 5.53 -6.68
N TYR A 81 2.26 6.34 -7.32
CA TYR A 81 0.84 6.04 -7.37
C TYR A 81 0.54 4.73 -8.10
N ASN A 82 1.16 4.50 -9.25
CA ASN A 82 0.98 3.27 -10.00
C ASN A 82 1.47 2.03 -9.22
N ASP A 83 2.62 2.13 -8.56
CA ASP A 83 3.14 1.03 -7.74
C ASP A 83 2.22 0.72 -6.55
N MET A 84 1.67 1.75 -5.91
CA MET A 84 0.72 1.56 -4.81
C MET A 84 -0.61 0.96 -5.30
N LEU A 85 -1.16 1.42 -6.42
CA LEU A 85 -2.37 0.87 -7.02
C LEU A 85 -2.17 -0.60 -7.43
N ASN A 86 -1.08 -0.91 -8.12
CA ASN A 86 -0.71 -2.27 -8.52
C ASN A 86 -0.54 -3.20 -7.30
N HIS A 87 0.07 -2.69 -6.22
CA HIS A 87 0.19 -3.44 -4.98
C HIS A 87 -1.17 -3.77 -4.38
N MET A 88 -2.08 -2.78 -4.31
CA MET A 88 -3.44 -3.00 -3.82
C MET A 88 -4.20 -4.02 -4.66
N ASP A 89 -4.10 -3.94 -5.98
CA ASP A 89 -4.71 -4.91 -6.91
C ASP A 89 -4.12 -6.31 -6.72
N GLY A 90 -2.81 -6.41 -6.48
CA GLY A 90 -2.14 -7.66 -6.11
C GLY A 90 -2.66 -8.27 -4.82
N MET A 91 -2.81 -7.44 -3.77
CA MET A 91 -3.36 -7.87 -2.49
C MET A 91 -4.81 -8.32 -2.61
N MET A 92 -5.65 -7.61 -3.36
CA MET A 92 -7.03 -8.02 -3.62
C MET A 92 -7.10 -9.38 -4.31
N ARG A 93 -6.28 -9.62 -5.35
CA ARG A 93 -6.19 -10.93 -6.02
C ARG A 93 -5.74 -12.05 -5.07
N ALA A 94 -4.81 -11.76 -4.18
CA ALA A 94 -4.33 -12.75 -3.19
C ALA A 94 -5.41 -13.10 -2.14
N LEU A 95 -6.16 -12.09 -1.68
CA LEU A 95 -7.23 -12.26 -0.70
C LEU A 95 -8.46 -12.98 -1.29
N ALA A 96 -8.78 -12.76 -2.57
CA ALA A 96 -9.94 -13.38 -3.23
C ALA A 96 -9.84 -14.92 -3.38
N LYS A 97 -8.62 -15.50 -3.29
CA LYS A 97 -8.39 -16.93 -3.52
C LYS A 97 -8.92 -17.88 -2.43
N LYS A 98 -9.20 -17.37 -1.22
CA LYS A 98 -9.65 -18.21 -0.08
C LYS A 98 -10.80 -17.51 0.66
N LYS A 99 -11.92 -18.20 0.85
CA LYS A 99 -13.11 -17.68 1.52
C LYS A 99 -13.00 -17.97 3.03
N THR A 100 -12.50 -16.99 3.78
CA THR A 100 -12.62 -16.94 5.24
C THR A 100 -13.09 -15.54 5.60
N GLN A 101 -13.93 -15.40 6.65
CA GLN A 101 -14.56 -14.13 7.01
C GLN A 101 -13.54 -12.98 7.10
N TRP A 102 -12.45 -13.16 7.83
CA TRP A 102 -11.45 -12.14 7.99
C TRP A 102 -10.77 -11.70 6.65
N LYS A 103 -10.71 -12.59 5.65
CA LYS A 103 -10.17 -12.25 4.32
C LYS A 103 -11.14 -11.43 3.51
N GLU A 104 -12.42 -11.71 3.64
CA GLU A 104 -13.47 -10.89 3.01
C GLU A 104 -13.46 -9.48 3.59
N ASP A 105 -13.36 -9.35 4.92
CA ASP A 105 -13.27 -8.06 5.60
C ASP A 105 -12.02 -7.28 5.19
N LEU A 106 -10.87 -7.96 5.14
CA LEU A 106 -9.61 -7.36 4.71
C LEU A 106 -9.64 -6.99 3.21
N PHE A 107 -10.22 -7.84 2.36
CA PHE A 107 -10.42 -7.55 0.94
C PHE A 107 -11.26 -6.28 0.76
N PHE A 108 -12.37 -6.16 1.48
CA PHE A 108 -13.22 -4.97 1.42
C PHE A 108 -12.45 -3.72 1.87
N THR A 109 -11.69 -3.82 2.95
CA THR A 109 -10.84 -2.73 3.46
C THR A 109 -9.80 -2.29 2.45
N VAL A 110 -9.10 -3.23 1.82
CA VAL A 110 -8.10 -2.95 0.77
C VAL A 110 -8.77 -2.32 -0.46
N LYS A 111 -9.96 -2.79 -0.84
CA LYS A 111 -10.76 -2.23 -1.93
C LYS A 111 -11.12 -0.76 -1.66
N LEU A 112 -11.59 -0.43 -0.45
CA LEU A 112 -11.89 0.95 -0.07
C LEU A 112 -10.63 1.83 -0.08
N ALA A 113 -9.51 1.32 0.44
CA ALA A 113 -8.23 2.03 0.42
C ALA A 113 -7.77 2.30 -1.02
N ARG A 114 -7.90 1.32 -1.92
CA ARG A 114 -7.60 1.47 -3.34
C ARG A 114 -8.48 2.54 -4.01
N GLN A 115 -9.79 2.51 -3.76
CA GLN A 115 -10.72 3.51 -4.28
C GLN A 115 -10.34 4.92 -3.82
N LYS A 116 -10.01 5.08 -2.54
CA LYS A 116 -9.58 6.37 -1.99
C LYS A 116 -8.26 6.85 -2.60
N LEU A 117 -7.30 5.95 -2.79
CA LEU A 117 -6.03 6.26 -3.46
C LEU A 117 -6.26 6.69 -4.92
N SER A 118 -7.11 5.98 -5.66
CA SER A 118 -7.50 6.31 -7.03
C SER A 118 -8.18 7.67 -7.12
N LYS A 119 -9.07 7.98 -6.15
CA LYS A 119 -9.72 9.28 -6.07
C LYS A 119 -8.69 10.41 -5.89
N TYR A 120 -7.76 10.28 -4.97
CA TYR A 120 -6.70 11.29 -4.79
C TYR A 120 -5.82 11.47 -6.03
N TYR A 121 -5.57 10.39 -6.76
CA TYR A 121 -4.83 10.47 -8.02
C TYR A 121 -5.62 11.19 -9.12
N ALA A 122 -6.94 10.94 -9.21
CA ALA A 122 -7.83 11.60 -10.16
C ALA A 122 -8.11 13.08 -9.82
N GLU A 123 -8.04 13.47 -8.54
CA GLU A 123 -8.19 14.85 -8.08
C GLU A 123 -6.99 15.76 -8.39
N VAL A 124 -5.91 15.20 -8.96
CA VAL A 124 -4.78 15.99 -9.46
C VAL A 124 -5.30 16.96 -10.53
N THR A 125 -5.19 18.26 -10.28
CA THR A 125 -5.65 19.27 -11.22
C THR A 125 -4.94 19.12 -12.58
N PRO A 126 -5.56 19.52 -13.71
CA PRO A 126 -4.92 19.43 -15.03
C PRO A 126 -3.51 20.05 -15.04
N MET A 127 -3.35 21.20 -14.39
CA MET A 127 -2.05 21.89 -14.30
C MET A 127 -1.04 21.07 -13.50
N THR A 128 -1.42 20.52 -12.35
CA THR A 128 -0.53 19.67 -11.53
C THR A 128 -0.21 18.37 -12.25
N GLY A 129 -1.20 17.77 -12.95
CA GLY A 129 -0.99 16.59 -13.79
C GLY A 129 0.04 16.83 -14.88
N MET A 130 -0.06 17.97 -15.58
CA MET A 130 0.90 18.37 -16.61
C MET A 130 2.31 18.51 -16.04
N LEU A 131 2.47 19.14 -14.88
CA LEU A 131 3.77 19.25 -14.20
C LEU A 131 4.35 17.88 -13.83
N LEU A 132 3.53 16.97 -13.31
CA LEU A 132 3.97 15.61 -12.93
C LEU A 132 4.40 14.81 -14.16
N ILE A 133 3.62 14.87 -15.25
CA ILE A 133 3.94 14.21 -16.53
C ILE A 133 5.22 14.79 -17.12
N SER A 134 5.34 16.11 -17.19
CA SER A 134 6.55 16.79 -17.70
C SER A 134 7.78 16.42 -16.88
N ALA A 135 7.69 16.46 -15.55
CA ALA A 135 8.80 16.04 -14.68
C ALA A 135 9.19 14.58 -14.92
N HIS A 136 8.22 13.70 -15.17
CA HIS A 136 8.48 12.29 -15.44
C HIS A 136 9.15 12.06 -16.81
N ILE A 137 8.70 12.78 -17.86
CA ILE A 137 9.26 12.68 -19.22
C ILE A 137 10.67 13.25 -19.26
N LEU A 138 10.93 14.33 -18.53
CA LEU A 138 12.24 14.99 -18.47
C LEU A 138 13.28 14.17 -17.67
N ASP A 139 12.87 13.14 -16.92
CA ASP A 139 13.82 12.23 -16.28
C ASP A 139 14.55 11.40 -17.34
N PRO A 140 15.89 11.56 -17.49
CA PRO A 140 16.67 10.89 -18.53
C PRO A 140 16.67 9.36 -18.41
N PHE A 141 16.39 8.82 -17.21
CA PHE A 141 16.35 7.38 -16.94
C PHE A 141 14.98 6.75 -17.24
N ARG A 142 13.91 7.54 -17.29
CA ARG A 142 12.55 7.06 -17.44
C ARG A 142 11.94 7.37 -18.79
N LYS A 143 11.96 8.62 -19.20
CA LYS A 143 11.40 9.12 -20.47
C LYS A 143 9.97 8.53 -20.69
N LEU A 144 9.65 8.17 -21.92
CA LEU A 144 8.37 7.57 -22.31
C LEU A 144 8.24 6.05 -21.98
N ARG A 145 9.33 5.39 -21.59
CA ARG A 145 9.31 3.92 -21.35
C ARG A 145 8.31 3.49 -20.27
N SER A 146 8.09 4.33 -19.28
CA SER A 146 7.13 4.03 -18.22
C SER A 146 5.70 4.02 -18.72
N PHE A 147 5.33 4.95 -19.58
CA PHE A 147 3.98 5.02 -20.17
C PHE A 147 3.70 3.83 -21.08
N THR A 148 4.66 3.42 -21.89
CA THR A 148 4.54 2.21 -22.73
C THR A 148 4.35 0.94 -21.89
N LYS A 149 5.00 0.85 -20.73
CA LYS A 149 4.84 -0.28 -19.81
C LYS A 149 3.48 -0.27 -19.12
N TRP A 150 2.99 0.90 -18.73
CA TRP A 150 1.70 1.05 -18.05
C TRP A 150 0.53 0.86 -19.00
N GLY A 151 0.62 1.36 -20.25
CA GLY A 151 -0.40 1.15 -21.28
C GLY A 151 -0.61 -0.32 -21.66
N LYS A 152 0.43 -1.17 -21.56
CA LYS A 152 0.30 -2.62 -21.78
C LYS A 152 -0.38 -3.39 -20.64
N GLY A 153 -0.53 -2.77 -19.48
CA GLY A 153 -1.18 -3.37 -18.31
C GLY A 153 -2.60 -2.85 -18.06
N MET A 154 -3.05 -1.85 -18.81
CA MET A 154 -4.44 -1.46 -18.89
C MET A 154 -5.04 -2.25 -20.05
N ASP A 155 -6.09 -3.03 -19.80
CA ASP A 155 -7.03 -3.45 -20.82
C ASP A 155 -7.69 -2.18 -21.37
N ILE A 156 -7.06 -1.58 -22.37
CA ILE A 156 -7.63 -0.49 -23.14
C ILE A 156 -8.67 -1.17 -24.00
N ASP A 157 -9.93 -0.80 -23.77
CA ASP A 157 -11.02 -1.16 -24.68
C ASP A 157 -10.58 -0.82 -26.10
N PRO A 158 -10.63 -1.76 -27.06
CA PRO A 158 -10.11 -1.55 -28.41
C PRO A 158 -10.77 -0.37 -29.16
N GLU A 159 -11.83 0.23 -28.61
CA GLU A 159 -12.50 1.39 -29.18
C GLU A 159 -11.92 2.75 -28.74
N ASP A 160 -10.99 2.78 -27.76
CA ASP A 160 -10.38 4.03 -27.28
C ASP A 160 -8.93 4.15 -27.82
N GLU A 161 -8.81 4.28 -29.15
CA GLU A 161 -7.55 4.50 -29.90
C GLU A 161 -6.91 5.87 -29.68
N THR A 162 -7.20 6.60 -28.62
CA THR A 162 -6.40 7.73 -28.21
C THR A 162 -5.24 7.28 -27.32
N SER A 163 -4.34 6.54 -27.92
CA SER A 163 -3.04 6.26 -27.31
C SER A 163 -2.35 7.58 -27.03
N TYR A 164 -1.92 7.80 -25.79
CA TYR A 164 -1.17 8.98 -25.34
C TYR A 164 0.20 9.15 -26.04
N THR A 165 0.43 8.45 -27.15
CA THR A 165 1.65 8.47 -27.95
C THR A 165 1.53 9.25 -29.26
N THR A 166 0.35 9.84 -29.56
CA THR A 166 0.14 10.62 -30.80
C THR A 166 -0.41 12.01 -30.47
N GLN A 167 0.42 12.85 -29.89
CA GLN A 167 0.42 14.31 -30.08
C GLN A 167 1.82 14.84 -29.89
#